data_e8223098e6930a8df63966ca55feb741
#
_entry.id   e8223098e6930a8df63966ca55feb741
#
_cell.length_a   1.000
_cell.length_b   1.000
_cell.length_c   1.000
_cell.angle_alpha   90.00
_cell.angle_beta   90.00
_cell.angle_gamma   90.00
#
_symmetry.space_group_name_H-M   'P 1'
#
loop_
_entity.id
_entity.type
_entity.pdbx_description
1 polymer ?
#
loop_
_entity_poly.entity_id
_entity_poly.type
_entity_poly.pdbx_seq_one_letter_code
_entity_poly.pdbx_strand_id
1 'polypeptide(L)'
;MPAQARKTDRRTLYTRQVVKDALLELLESNPYDKINVTMLCRQAEITRATFYLHYADLNEVLDEVIAEALDIAEHNGSVEDFETRDRHLRAVMENGPQAIRGNEKYLAPCQRIADAPKYRSLFMDDSLSYYIIRKMYLAERDMSVPYLEKTCNLSREDADRIFLFVIHGLYYVNRSMKWEKDDAWYRMQYLVNNLFFAGLEGIQALPEKFRKP
;
A
#
# COMPACT_ATOMS: atom_id res chain seq x y z
N MET A 1 11.98 -11.99 37.39
CA MET A 1 10.66 -12.09 36.81
C MET A 1 10.58 -11.89 35.28
N PRO A 2 11.38 -12.52 34.41
CA PRO A 2 11.30 -12.28 32.96
C PRO A 2 10.54 -13.38 32.18
N ALA A 3 10.31 -14.58 32.71
CA ALA A 3 9.75 -15.70 31.95
C ALA A 3 8.22 -15.59 31.71
N GLN A 4 7.49 -15.01 32.64
CA GLN A 4 6.03 -14.90 32.58
C GLN A 4 5.56 -13.79 31.64
N ALA A 5 6.29 -12.66 31.58
CA ALA A 5 6.05 -11.58 30.63
C ALA A 5 6.26 -12.04 29.17
N ARG A 6 7.36 -12.80 28.90
CA ARG A 6 7.62 -13.37 27.56
C ARG A 6 6.56 -14.38 27.09
N LYS A 7 5.95 -15.14 28.00
CA LYS A 7 4.92 -16.13 27.67
C LYS A 7 3.57 -15.47 27.38
N THR A 8 3.22 -14.41 28.11
CA THR A 8 2.02 -13.61 27.87
C THR A 8 2.11 -12.88 26.54
N ASP A 9 3.27 -12.29 26.24
CA ASP A 9 3.57 -11.61 24.98
C ASP A 9 3.39 -12.55 23.77
N ARG A 10 3.99 -13.74 23.79
CA ARG A 10 3.83 -14.73 22.70
C ARG A 10 2.39 -15.16 22.48
N ARG A 11 1.61 -15.34 23.54
CA ARG A 11 0.20 -15.75 23.42
C ARG A 11 -0.65 -14.63 22.82
N THR A 12 -0.37 -13.40 23.21
CA THR A 12 -1.03 -12.21 22.67
C THR A 12 -0.73 -12.08 21.17
N LEU A 13 0.53 -12.13 20.78
CA LEU A 13 0.94 -12.08 19.37
C LEU A 13 0.30 -13.21 18.54
N TYR A 14 0.30 -14.42 19.06
CA TYR A 14 -0.35 -15.56 18.39
C TYR A 14 -1.85 -15.34 18.19
N THR A 15 -2.56 -14.88 19.23
CA THR A 15 -4.01 -14.62 19.12
C THR A 15 -4.31 -13.51 18.11
N ARG A 16 -3.52 -12.42 18.13
CA ARG A 16 -3.68 -11.34 17.15
C ARG A 16 -3.44 -11.83 15.72
N GLN A 17 -2.44 -12.70 15.52
CA GLN A 17 -2.17 -13.29 14.20
C GLN A 17 -3.33 -14.17 13.72
N VAL A 18 -3.86 -15.04 14.55
CA VAL A 18 -5.01 -15.90 14.21
C VAL A 18 -6.24 -15.06 13.85
N VAL A 19 -6.50 -13.95 14.55
CA VAL A 19 -7.61 -13.04 14.23
C VAL A 19 -7.42 -12.35 12.88
N LYS A 20 -6.20 -11.89 12.58
CA LYS A 20 -5.90 -11.25 11.28
C LYS A 20 -6.01 -12.25 10.12
N ASP A 21 -5.49 -13.46 10.29
CA ASP A 21 -5.59 -14.51 9.28
C ASP A 21 -7.06 -14.89 9.02
N ALA A 22 -7.87 -15.03 10.08
CA ALA A 22 -9.30 -15.27 9.96
C ALA A 22 -10.06 -14.14 9.23
N LEU A 23 -9.66 -12.88 9.40
CA LEU A 23 -10.24 -11.77 8.63
C LEU A 23 -9.92 -11.90 7.14
N LEU A 24 -8.68 -12.21 6.79
CA LEU A 24 -8.25 -12.40 5.40
C LEU A 24 -8.99 -13.57 4.73
N GLU A 25 -9.16 -14.69 5.44
CA GLU A 25 -9.93 -15.84 4.95
C GLU A 25 -11.41 -15.49 4.72
N LEU A 26 -12.02 -14.73 5.64
CA LEU A 26 -13.41 -14.27 5.46
C LEU A 26 -13.58 -13.36 4.26
N LEU A 27 -12.61 -12.49 3.98
CA LEU A 27 -12.59 -11.59 2.82
C LEU A 27 -12.49 -12.32 1.47
N GLU A 28 -12.07 -13.58 1.44
CA GLU A 28 -12.09 -14.38 0.20
C GLU A 28 -13.51 -14.68 -0.29
N SER A 29 -14.49 -14.70 0.62
CA SER A 29 -15.87 -15.11 0.32
C SER A 29 -16.94 -14.09 0.69
N ASN A 30 -16.56 -13.04 1.42
CA ASN A 30 -17.51 -12.03 1.91
C ASN A 30 -16.94 -10.63 1.74
N PRO A 31 -17.70 -9.64 1.28
CA PRO A 31 -17.29 -8.25 1.34
C PRO A 31 -17.19 -7.80 2.82
N TYR A 32 -16.26 -6.90 3.10
CA TYR A 32 -15.98 -6.46 4.47
C TYR A 32 -17.20 -5.92 5.22
N ASP A 33 -18.09 -5.20 4.52
CA ASP A 33 -19.31 -4.63 5.09
C ASP A 33 -20.33 -5.68 5.58
N LYS A 34 -20.14 -6.96 5.22
CA LYS A 34 -20.95 -8.10 5.68
C LYS A 34 -20.27 -8.89 6.80
N ILE A 35 -18.98 -8.68 7.04
CA ILE A 35 -18.24 -9.36 8.10
C ILE A 35 -18.57 -8.71 9.45
N ASN A 36 -18.72 -9.54 10.48
CA ASN A 36 -18.95 -9.07 11.85
C ASN A 36 -18.09 -9.85 12.86
N VAL A 37 -17.97 -9.32 14.09
CA VAL A 37 -17.14 -9.93 15.14
C VAL A 37 -17.53 -11.38 15.43
N THR A 38 -18.82 -11.74 15.30
CA THR A 38 -19.26 -13.14 15.54
C THR A 38 -18.72 -14.08 14.46
N MET A 39 -18.77 -13.68 13.20
CA MET A 39 -18.18 -14.44 12.09
C MET A 39 -16.67 -14.57 12.28
N LEU A 40 -16.00 -13.46 12.62
CA LEU A 40 -14.56 -13.45 12.84
C LEU A 40 -14.14 -14.36 14.00
N CYS A 41 -14.83 -14.29 15.16
CA CYS A 41 -14.55 -15.15 16.29
C CYS A 41 -14.75 -16.63 15.97
N ARG A 42 -15.78 -16.96 15.19
CA ARG A 42 -16.02 -18.33 14.73
C ARG A 42 -14.91 -18.83 13.82
N GLN A 43 -14.48 -18.01 12.84
CA GLN A 43 -13.40 -18.34 11.91
C GLN A 43 -12.06 -18.49 12.63
N ALA A 44 -11.77 -17.62 13.58
CA ALA A 44 -10.56 -17.64 14.40
C ALA A 44 -10.59 -18.69 15.54
N GLU A 45 -11.69 -19.42 15.72
CA GLU A 45 -11.91 -20.39 16.81
C GLU A 45 -11.66 -19.80 18.21
N ILE A 46 -12.05 -18.53 18.43
CA ILE A 46 -11.93 -17.84 19.71
C ILE A 46 -13.28 -17.39 20.25
N THR A 47 -13.35 -17.11 21.55
CA THR A 47 -14.54 -16.49 22.15
C THR A 47 -14.57 -14.99 21.89
N ARG A 48 -15.78 -14.37 21.93
CA ARG A 48 -15.91 -12.91 21.87
C ARG A 48 -15.16 -12.22 23.02
N ALA A 49 -15.15 -12.83 24.22
CA ALA A 49 -14.38 -12.31 25.35
C ALA A 49 -12.88 -12.27 25.03
N THR A 50 -12.34 -13.32 24.40
CA THR A 50 -10.94 -13.34 23.93
C THR A 50 -10.69 -12.26 22.88
N PHE A 51 -11.61 -12.06 21.92
CA PHE A 51 -11.50 -11.00 20.91
C PHE A 51 -11.37 -9.62 21.58
N TYR A 52 -12.29 -9.27 22.49
CA TYR A 52 -12.30 -7.97 23.14
C TYR A 52 -11.16 -7.72 24.14
N LEU A 53 -10.37 -8.75 24.47
CA LEU A 53 -9.09 -8.56 25.18
C LEU A 53 -7.97 -8.00 24.26
N HIS A 54 -8.12 -8.12 22.95
CA HIS A 54 -7.08 -7.78 21.98
C HIS A 54 -7.46 -6.66 21.01
N TYR A 55 -8.75 -6.49 20.73
CA TYR A 55 -9.29 -5.54 19.76
C TYR A 55 -10.59 -4.90 20.26
N ALA A 56 -10.74 -3.60 20.05
CA ALA A 56 -11.97 -2.90 20.38
C ALA A 56 -13.10 -3.24 19.38
N ASP A 57 -12.76 -3.33 18.09
CA ASP A 57 -13.69 -3.63 17.01
C ASP A 57 -12.99 -4.26 15.79
N LEU A 58 -13.76 -4.51 14.72
CA LEU A 58 -13.24 -5.03 13.45
C LEU A 58 -12.33 -4.06 12.72
N ASN A 59 -12.53 -2.75 12.86
CA ASN A 59 -11.71 -1.77 12.17
C ASN A 59 -10.29 -1.77 12.73
N GLU A 60 -10.11 -2.03 14.03
CA GLU A 60 -8.77 -2.16 14.62
C GLU A 60 -8.02 -3.37 14.04
N VAL A 61 -8.71 -4.49 13.80
CA VAL A 61 -8.13 -5.66 13.10
C VAL A 61 -7.77 -5.30 11.66
N LEU A 62 -8.68 -4.63 10.96
CA LEU A 62 -8.47 -4.17 9.58
C LEU A 62 -7.27 -3.24 9.48
N ASP A 63 -7.14 -2.29 10.40
CA ASP A 63 -6.02 -1.36 10.45
C ASP A 63 -4.68 -2.07 10.58
N GLU A 64 -4.59 -3.10 11.43
CA GLU A 64 -3.37 -3.90 11.54
C GLU A 64 -3.07 -4.70 10.27
N VAL A 65 -4.10 -5.30 9.66
CA VAL A 65 -3.93 -6.08 8.43
C VAL A 65 -3.45 -5.18 7.29
N ILE A 66 -4.01 -3.97 7.16
CA ILE A 66 -3.55 -2.99 6.15
C ILE A 66 -2.12 -2.55 6.46
N ALA A 67 -1.82 -2.23 7.73
CA ALA A 67 -0.47 -1.82 8.13
C ALA A 67 0.57 -2.91 7.82
N GLU A 68 0.29 -4.18 8.12
CA GLU A 68 1.17 -5.29 7.75
C GLU A 68 1.38 -5.42 6.23
N ALA A 69 0.29 -5.28 5.45
CA ALA A 69 0.39 -5.37 4.00
C ALA A 69 1.26 -4.26 3.41
N LEU A 70 1.12 -3.03 3.92
CA LEU A 70 1.93 -1.89 3.52
C LEU A 70 3.38 -2.02 4.01
N ASP A 71 3.59 -2.50 5.23
CA ASP A 71 4.91 -2.74 5.82
C ASP A 71 5.71 -3.79 5.01
N ILE A 72 5.07 -4.89 4.60
CA ILE A 72 5.68 -5.88 3.70
C ILE A 72 6.04 -5.24 2.36
N ALA A 73 5.14 -4.44 1.79
CA ALA A 73 5.41 -3.70 0.56
C ALA A 73 6.56 -2.70 0.73
N GLU A 74 6.73 -2.09 1.89
CA GLU A 74 7.82 -1.16 2.21
C GLU A 74 9.13 -1.89 2.49
N HIS A 75 9.13 -2.94 3.32
CA HIS A 75 10.32 -3.71 3.70
C HIS A 75 10.93 -4.52 2.54
N ASN A 76 10.12 -4.96 1.58
CA ASN A 76 10.61 -5.57 0.33
C ASN A 76 11.19 -4.52 -0.63
N GLY A 77 11.14 -3.22 -0.28
CA GLY A 77 11.71 -2.12 -1.04
C GLY A 77 13.13 -1.77 -0.61
N SER A 78 13.75 -0.88 -1.36
CA SER A 78 14.96 -0.22 -0.92
C SER A 78 14.60 0.79 0.20
N VAL A 79 15.42 0.84 1.25
CA VAL A 79 15.34 1.84 2.33
C VAL A 79 15.81 3.24 1.84
N GLU A 80 15.83 3.43 0.52
CA GLU A 80 16.32 4.64 -0.11
C GLU A 80 15.26 5.75 -0.02
N ASP A 81 15.73 6.99 0.09
CA ASP A 81 14.86 8.16 -0.05
C ASP A 81 14.17 8.18 -1.43
N PHE A 82 13.09 8.94 -1.52
CA PHE A 82 12.26 8.97 -2.72
C PHE A 82 13.06 9.38 -3.98
N GLU A 83 13.98 10.34 -3.87
CA GLU A 83 14.80 10.85 -4.98
C GLU A 83 15.74 9.75 -5.52
N THR A 84 16.37 8.99 -4.64
CA THR A 84 17.26 7.87 -4.99
C THR A 84 16.47 6.72 -5.62
N ARG A 85 15.32 6.37 -5.06
CA ARG A 85 14.41 5.35 -5.60
C ARG A 85 13.95 5.72 -7.02
N ASP A 86 13.51 6.97 -7.23
CA ASP A 86 13.08 7.50 -8.53
C ASP A 86 14.20 7.39 -9.58
N ARG A 87 15.41 7.81 -9.23
CA ARG A 87 16.58 7.71 -10.11
C ARG A 87 16.90 6.27 -10.50
N HIS A 88 16.84 5.33 -9.54
CA HIS A 88 17.06 3.92 -9.84
C HIS A 88 15.96 3.32 -10.73
N LEU A 89 14.70 3.67 -10.47
CA LEU A 89 13.59 3.21 -11.30
C LEU A 89 13.73 3.73 -12.74
N ARG A 90 14.08 4.99 -12.95
CA ARG A 90 14.34 5.56 -14.28
C ARG A 90 15.44 4.79 -15.01
N ALA A 91 16.57 4.53 -14.35
CA ALA A 91 17.69 3.77 -14.92
C ALA A 91 17.30 2.33 -15.30
N VAL A 92 16.49 1.67 -14.48
CA VAL A 92 15.95 0.34 -14.79
C VAL A 92 15.06 0.40 -16.02
N MET A 93 14.20 1.42 -16.11
CA MET A 93 13.22 1.57 -17.18
C MET A 93 13.85 1.90 -18.55
N GLU A 94 15.07 2.44 -18.60
CA GLU A 94 15.81 2.62 -19.87
C GLU A 94 15.99 1.31 -20.65
N ASN A 95 15.94 0.17 -19.96
CA ASN A 95 16.07 -1.17 -20.55
C ASN A 95 14.71 -1.82 -20.88
N GLY A 96 13.62 -1.06 -20.81
CA GLY A 96 12.27 -1.50 -21.17
C GLY A 96 11.50 -2.19 -20.03
N PRO A 97 10.25 -2.61 -20.29
CA PRO A 97 9.34 -3.09 -19.24
C PRO A 97 9.82 -4.38 -18.55
N GLN A 98 10.54 -5.25 -19.23
CA GLN A 98 11.03 -6.51 -18.63
C GLN A 98 12.16 -6.26 -17.62
N ALA A 99 12.86 -5.13 -17.71
CA ALA A 99 13.90 -4.79 -16.75
C ALA A 99 13.35 -4.46 -15.34
N ILE A 100 12.03 -4.17 -15.21
CA ILE A 100 11.37 -4.00 -13.93
C ILE A 100 11.32 -5.34 -13.17
N ARG A 101 11.27 -6.46 -13.89
CA ARG A 101 11.29 -7.80 -13.29
C ARG A 101 12.60 -8.03 -12.53
N GLY A 102 12.49 -8.35 -11.24
CA GLY A 102 13.63 -8.44 -10.31
C GLY A 102 14.10 -7.10 -9.75
N ASN A 103 13.50 -5.98 -10.17
CA ASN A 103 13.76 -4.63 -9.70
C ASN A 103 12.53 -3.95 -9.10
N GLU A 104 11.50 -4.73 -8.75
CA GLU A 104 10.22 -4.25 -8.22
C GLU A 104 10.39 -3.42 -6.94
N LYS A 105 11.46 -3.61 -6.20
CA LYS A 105 11.80 -2.83 -4.98
C LYS A 105 11.86 -1.31 -5.21
N TYR A 106 12.04 -0.88 -6.47
CA TYR A 106 12.03 0.54 -6.83
C TYR A 106 10.64 1.08 -7.21
N LEU A 107 9.64 0.21 -7.41
CA LEU A 107 8.26 0.63 -7.60
C LEU A 107 7.68 1.22 -6.31
N ALA A 108 6.65 2.05 -6.42
CA ALA A 108 5.92 2.57 -5.27
C ALA A 108 5.28 1.44 -4.44
N PRO A 109 5.14 1.56 -3.11
CA PRO A 109 4.54 0.52 -2.26
C PRO A 109 3.17 0.05 -2.76
N CYS A 110 2.31 0.95 -3.25
CA CYS A 110 1.01 0.60 -3.81
C CYS A 110 1.08 -0.31 -5.06
N GLN A 111 2.17 -0.26 -5.82
CA GLN A 111 2.42 -1.16 -6.95
C GLN A 111 2.94 -2.52 -6.47
N ARG A 112 3.63 -2.56 -5.32
CA ARG A 112 4.27 -3.77 -4.75
C ARG A 112 3.35 -4.64 -3.89
N ILE A 113 2.09 -4.27 -3.70
CA ILE A 113 1.07 -5.14 -3.08
C ILE A 113 1.01 -6.53 -3.74
N ALA A 114 1.36 -6.60 -5.04
CA ALA A 114 1.52 -7.86 -5.77
C ALA A 114 2.53 -8.83 -5.12
N ASP A 115 3.47 -8.34 -4.29
CA ASP A 115 4.46 -9.15 -3.57
C ASP A 115 3.89 -9.86 -2.34
N ALA A 116 2.67 -9.53 -1.95
CA ALA A 116 2.00 -10.05 -0.78
C ALA A 116 0.62 -10.67 -1.14
N PRO A 117 0.58 -11.81 -1.86
CA PRO A 117 -0.66 -12.40 -2.37
C PRO A 117 -1.68 -12.74 -1.25
N LYS A 118 -1.22 -12.95 -0.03
CA LYS A 118 -2.04 -13.15 1.17
C LYS A 118 -3.07 -12.03 1.38
N TYR A 119 -2.75 -10.79 0.98
CA TYR A 119 -3.62 -9.61 1.19
C TYR A 119 -4.46 -9.25 -0.04
N ARG A 120 -4.43 -10.07 -1.09
CA ARG A 120 -5.11 -9.77 -2.35
C ARG A 120 -6.62 -9.56 -2.17
N SER A 121 -7.30 -10.42 -1.41
CA SER A 121 -8.73 -10.30 -1.11
C SER A 121 -9.07 -8.96 -0.46
N LEU A 122 -8.23 -8.48 0.46
CA LEU A 122 -8.35 -7.17 1.09
C LEU A 122 -8.33 -6.03 0.06
N PHE A 123 -7.37 -6.03 -0.86
CA PHE A 123 -7.23 -4.97 -1.88
C PHE A 123 -8.25 -5.08 -3.01
N MET A 124 -8.87 -6.24 -3.18
CA MET A 124 -9.94 -6.46 -4.15
C MET A 124 -11.34 -6.12 -3.63
N ASP A 125 -11.51 -5.88 -2.33
CA ASP A 125 -12.79 -5.50 -1.74
C ASP A 125 -13.19 -4.06 -2.13
N ASP A 126 -14.36 -3.92 -2.78
CA ASP A 126 -14.88 -2.62 -3.24
C ASP A 126 -15.21 -1.69 -2.06
N SER A 127 -15.74 -2.24 -0.98
CA SER A 127 -16.15 -1.46 0.20
C SER A 127 -14.98 -0.85 0.94
N LEU A 128 -13.77 -1.40 0.76
CA LEU A 128 -12.54 -0.97 1.42
C LEU A 128 -11.67 -0.02 0.58
N SER A 129 -11.93 0.11 -0.73
CA SER A 129 -11.03 0.84 -1.64
C SER A 129 -10.67 2.24 -1.16
N TYR A 130 -11.67 3.04 -0.77
CA TYR A 130 -11.44 4.41 -0.27
C TYR A 130 -10.61 4.41 1.02
N TYR A 131 -10.92 3.49 1.94
CA TYR A 131 -10.22 3.39 3.22
C TYR A 131 -8.76 3.00 3.04
N ILE A 132 -8.49 2.02 2.18
CA ILE A 132 -7.14 1.55 1.86
C ILE A 132 -6.33 2.67 1.19
N ILE A 133 -6.87 3.32 0.16
CA ILE A 133 -6.18 4.42 -0.53
C ILE A 133 -5.83 5.54 0.45
N ARG A 134 -6.75 5.89 1.35
CA ARG A 134 -6.48 6.89 2.39
C ARG A 134 -5.33 6.48 3.30
N LYS A 135 -5.26 5.21 3.73
CA LYS A 135 -4.14 4.70 4.55
C LYS A 135 -2.81 4.77 3.79
N MET A 136 -2.80 4.36 2.52
CA MET A 136 -1.62 4.45 1.65
C MET A 136 -1.18 5.90 1.45
N TYR A 137 -2.12 6.79 1.18
CA TYR A 137 -1.84 8.22 1.04
C TYR A 137 -1.19 8.80 2.30
N LEU A 138 -1.75 8.51 3.49
CA LEU A 138 -1.20 9.01 4.76
C LEU A 138 0.19 8.42 5.06
N ALA A 139 0.45 7.17 4.70
CA ALA A 139 1.75 6.53 4.91
C ALA A 139 2.86 7.15 4.04
N GLU A 140 2.56 7.53 2.78
CA GLU A 140 3.56 8.01 1.83
C GLU A 140 3.61 9.53 1.67
N ARG A 141 2.60 10.26 2.16
CA ARG A 141 2.44 11.70 1.95
C ARG A 141 3.65 12.52 2.38
N ASP A 142 4.18 12.22 3.56
CA ASP A 142 5.26 13.01 4.17
C ASP A 142 6.60 12.87 3.44
N MET A 143 6.77 11.85 2.59
CA MET A 143 7.91 11.69 1.70
C MET A 143 7.61 12.21 0.29
N SER A 144 6.43 11.86 -0.26
CA SER A 144 6.07 12.13 -1.65
C SER A 144 5.77 13.60 -1.92
N VAL A 145 5.04 14.26 -1.02
CA VAL A 145 4.64 15.67 -1.22
C VAL A 145 5.86 16.61 -1.22
N PRO A 146 6.81 16.56 -0.26
CA PRO A 146 8.01 17.39 -0.32
C PRO A 146 8.88 17.13 -1.55
N TYR A 147 8.93 15.89 -2.03
CA TYR A 147 9.63 15.55 -3.27
C TYR A 147 9.01 16.26 -4.49
N LEU A 148 7.68 16.19 -4.65
CA LEU A 148 6.97 16.86 -5.73
C LEU A 148 7.07 18.39 -5.64
N GLU A 149 6.95 18.95 -4.43
CA GLU A 149 7.12 20.37 -4.17
C GLU A 149 8.51 20.85 -4.62
N LYS A 150 9.58 20.15 -4.21
CA LYS A 150 10.97 20.47 -4.57
C LYS A 150 11.21 20.27 -6.06
N THR A 151 10.83 19.10 -6.59
CA THR A 151 11.16 18.67 -7.96
C THR A 151 10.47 19.54 -9.00
N CYS A 152 9.20 19.88 -8.81
CA CYS A 152 8.41 20.63 -9.76
C CYS A 152 8.28 22.12 -9.43
N ASN A 153 8.87 22.57 -8.32
CA ASN A 153 8.73 23.94 -7.80
C ASN A 153 7.24 24.35 -7.65
N LEU A 154 6.45 23.47 -7.01
CA LEU A 154 5.03 23.66 -6.79
C LEU A 154 4.76 24.24 -5.39
N SER A 155 3.53 24.73 -5.17
CA SER A 155 3.04 24.93 -3.81
C SER A 155 2.85 23.56 -3.13
N ARG A 156 2.95 23.52 -1.79
CA ARG A 156 2.68 22.30 -1.03
C ARG A 156 1.26 21.75 -1.30
N GLU A 157 0.30 22.65 -1.48
CA GLU A 157 -1.09 22.29 -1.73
C GLU A 157 -1.28 21.63 -3.10
N ASP A 158 -0.62 22.15 -4.14
CA ASP A 158 -0.68 21.56 -5.49
C ASP A 158 0.09 20.24 -5.55
N ALA A 159 1.25 20.15 -4.91
CA ALA A 159 2.01 18.90 -4.79
C ALA A 159 1.18 17.81 -4.09
N ASP A 160 0.45 18.16 -3.03
CA ASP A 160 -0.44 17.26 -2.30
C ASP A 160 -1.60 16.75 -3.17
N ARG A 161 -2.22 17.63 -3.95
CA ARG A 161 -3.29 17.28 -4.90
C ARG A 161 -2.80 16.38 -6.03
N ILE A 162 -1.59 16.66 -6.58
CA ILE A 162 -0.96 15.82 -7.59
C ILE A 162 -0.65 14.44 -7.00
N PHE A 163 -0.12 14.37 -5.78
CA PHE A 163 0.14 13.09 -5.12
C PHE A 163 -1.16 12.29 -4.90
N LEU A 164 -2.23 12.96 -4.48
CA LEU A 164 -3.55 12.34 -4.34
C LEU A 164 -4.05 11.74 -5.67
N PHE A 165 -3.91 12.47 -6.78
CA PHE A 165 -4.24 11.97 -8.11
C PHE A 165 -3.40 10.73 -8.48
N VAL A 166 -2.09 10.77 -8.26
CA VAL A 166 -1.16 9.70 -8.61
C VAL A 166 -1.48 8.42 -7.83
N ILE A 167 -1.67 8.51 -6.51
CA ILE A 167 -1.92 7.31 -5.68
C ILE A 167 -3.25 6.65 -6.02
N HIS A 168 -4.29 7.44 -6.31
CA HIS A 168 -5.58 6.91 -6.78
C HIS A 168 -5.43 6.22 -8.15
N GLY A 169 -4.74 6.86 -9.10
CA GLY A 169 -4.51 6.29 -10.43
C GLY A 169 -3.75 4.96 -10.35
N LEU A 170 -2.63 4.94 -9.63
CA LEU A 170 -1.82 3.73 -9.45
C LEU A 170 -2.60 2.60 -8.77
N TYR A 171 -3.38 2.90 -7.73
CA TYR A 171 -4.20 1.90 -7.06
C TYR A 171 -5.20 1.25 -8.03
N TYR A 172 -6.00 2.04 -8.75
CA TYR A 172 -7.03 1.51 -9.63
C TYR A 172 -6.48 0.80 -10.86
N VAL A 173 -5.35 1.25 -11.41
CA VAL A 173 -4.65 0.53 -12.48
C VAL A 173 -4.22 -0.86 -11.98
N ASN A 174 -3.55 -0.95 -10.85
CA ASN A 174 -3.10 -2.22 -10.30
C ASN A 174 -4.28 -3.12 -9.90
N ARG A 175 -5.35 -2.54 -9.33
CA ARG A 175 -6.57 -3.26 -9.01
C ARG A 175 -7.23 -3.88 -10.24
N SER A 176 -7.31 -3.13 -11.35
CA SER A 176 -7.89 -3.63 -12.61
C SER A 176 -7.12 -4.85 -13.17
N MET A 177 -5.85 -4.95 -12.83
CA MET A 177 -4.96 -6.07 -13.18
C MET A 177 -4.85 -7.11 -12.06
N LYS A 178 -5.65 -6.97 -10.99
CA LYS A 178 -5.69 -7.85 -9.82
C LYS A 178 -4.32 -8.08 -9.17
N TRP A 179 -3.39 -7.14 -9.32
CA TRP A 179 -1.99 -7.27 -8.89
C TRP A 179 -1.32 -8.59 -9.35
N GLU A 180 -1.69 -9.12 -10.52
CA GLU A 180 -1.07 -10.32 -11.09
C GLU A 180 0.19 -9.92 -11.87
N LYS A 181 1.37 -10.40 -11.42
CA LYS A 181 2.68 -10.11 -12.02
C LYS A 181 2.92 -10.92 -13.30
N ASP A 182 2.13 -10.65 -14.33
CA ASP A 182 2.34 -11.16 -15.68
C ASP A 182 3.06 -10.12 -16.58
N ASP A 183 3.29 -10.46 -17.83
CA ASP A 183 3.93 -9.54 -18.79
C ASP A 183 3.09 -8.28 -19.05
N ALA A 184 1.77 -8.38 -18.97
CA ALA A 184 0.88 -7.23 -19.11
C ALA A 184 1.03 -6.28 -17.92
N TRP A 185 1.16 -6.82 -16.70
CA TRP A 185 1.41 -6.04 -15.49
C TRP A 185 2.75 -5.30 -15.57
N TYR A 186 3.86 -5.95 -15.93
CA TYR A 186 5.17 -5.30 -16.08
C TYR A 186 5.15 -4.19 -17.13
N ARG A 187 4.49 -4.45 -18.29
CA ARG A 187 4.29 -3.43 -19.30
C ARG A 187 3.49 -2.24 -18.77
N MET A 188 2.44 -2.48 -17.97
CA MET A 188 1.62 -1.42 -17.40
C MET A 188 2.41 -0.61 -16.36
N GLN A 189 3.20 -1.26 -15.48
CA GLN A 189 4.07 -0.52 -14.55
C GLN A 189 5.04 0.39 -15.32
N TYR A 190 5.62 -0.11 -16.41
CA TYR A 190 6.48 0.68 -17.27
C TYR A 190 5.75 1.91 -17.85
N LEU A 191 4.55 1.74 -18.38
CA LEU A 191 3.77 2.82 -19.00
C LEU A 191 3.33 3.88 -17.99
N VAL A 192 2.80 3.47 -16.83
CA VAL A 192 2.32 4.44 -15.83
C VAL A 192 3.45 5.21 -15.17
N ASN A 193 4.61 4.58 -14.93
CA ASN A 193 5.77 5.29 -14.40
C ASN A 193 6.39 6.23 -15.44
N ASN A 194 6.44 5.86 -16.74
CA ASN A 194 6.83 6.79 -17.81
C ASN A 194 5.89 7.98 -17.90
N LEU A 195 4.57 7.75 -17.83
CA LEU A 195 3.59 8.83 -17.81
C LEU A 195 3.82 9.77 -16.63
N PHE A 196 4.08 9.23 -15.44
CA PHE A 196 4.38 10.01 -14.25
C PHE A 196 5.65 10.84 -14.43
N PHE A 197 6.75 10.24 -14.87
CA PHE A 197 8.02 10.94 -15.08
C PHE A 197 7.94 12.02 -16.15
N ALA A 198 7.33 11.72 -17.30
CA ALA A 198 7.10 12.70 -18.35
C ALA A 198 6.17 13.83 -17.89
N GLY A 199 5.19 13.53 -17.04
CA GLY A 199 4.33 14.53 -16.41
C GLY A 199 5.11 15.48 -15.51
N LEU A 200 6.03 14.96 -14.67
CA LEU A 200 6.90 15.80 -13.83
C LEU A 200 7.80 16.71 -14.68
N GLU A 201 8.42 16.17 -15.72
CA GLU A 201 9.26 16.94 -16.66
C GLU A 201 8.44 18.01 -17.39
N GLY A 202 7.22 17.68 -17.81
CA GLY A 202 6.28 18.64 -18.41
C GLY A 202 5.92 19.79 -17.46
N ILE A 203 5.67 19.48 -16.18
CA ILE A 203 5.40 20.50 -15.15
C ILE A 203 6.64 21.39 -14.92
N GLN A 204 7.84 20.80 -14.85
CA GLN A 204 9.10 21.55 -14.69
C GLN A 204 9.35 22.52 -15.85
N ALA A 205 8.95 22.16 -17.06
CA ALA A 205 9.08 22.99 -18.25
C ALA A 205 8.10 24.17 -18.31
N LEU A 206 7.05 24.19 -17.49
CA LEU A 206 6.11 25.31 -17.43
C LEU A 206 6.77 26.57 -16.89
N PRO A 207 6.36 27.77 -17.36
CA PRO A 207 6.78 29.04 -16.76
C PRO A 207 6.49 29.10 -15.27
N GLU A 208 7.42 29.66 -14.48
CA GLU A 208 7.32 29.69 -13.01
C GLU A 208 5.99 30.28 -12.50
N LYS A 209 5.52 31.35 -13.16
CA LYS A 209 4.22 32.00 -12.83
C LYS A 209 2.99 31.08 -12.93
N PHE A 210 3.12 29.89 -13.52
CA PHE A 210 2.05 28.89 -13.62
C PHE A 210 2.24 27.71 -12.64
N ARG A 211 3.40 27.66 -11.97
CA ARG A 211 3.74 26.61 -11.01
C ARG A 211 3.52 27.00 -9.54
N LYS A 212 3.53 28.29 -9.26
CA LYS A 212 3.20 28.87 -7.96
C LYS A 212 2.25 30.05 -8.14
N PRO A 213 1.20 30.14 -7.31
CA PRO A 213 0.29 31.28 -7.29
C PRO A 213 0.97 32.57 -6.82
#